data_c8ceac099465b2abd8929eed6cbecb9c
#
_entry.id   c8ceac099465b2abd8929eed6cbecb9c
#
_cell.length_a   1.000
_cell.length_b   1.000
_cell.length_c   1.000
_cell.angle_alpha   90.00
_cell.angle_beta   90.00
_cell.angle_gamma   90.00
#
_symmetry.space_group_name_H-M   'P 1'
#
loop_
_entity.id
_entity.type
_entity.pdbx_description
1 polymer ?
#
loop_
_entity_poly.entity_id
_entity_poly.type
_entity_poly.pdbx_seq_one_letter_code
_entity_poly.pdbx_strand_id
1 'polypeptide(L)' 'MRRMEFKMERPGLTKVGDHLKITEGKLPTSYYYTIEHAIAMSGNYVVSERLRSREGDVVDVRETEKGYFVTMEFDE' A
#
# COMPACT_ATOMS: atom_id res chain seq x y z
N MET A 1 -1.69 8.51 -12.77
CA MET A 1 -1.04 7.73 -11.69
C MET A 1 -2.07 7.31 -10.67
N ARG A 2 -2.04 6.07 -10.25
CA ARG A 2 -2.97 5.55 -9.26
C ARG A 2 -2.36 5.60 -7.87
N ARG A 3 -3.14 6.04 -6.87
CA ARG A 3 -2.71 6.07 -5.47
C ARG A 3 -3.48 5.04 -4.66
N MET A 4 -2.81 4.44 -3.70
CA MET A 4 -3.40 3.45 -2.81
C MET A 4 -2.89 3.67 -1.39
N GLU A 5 -3.78 3.54 -0.41
CA GLU A 5 -3.44 3.71 0.99
C GLU A 5 -3.16 2.37 1.65
N PHE A 6 -2.11 2.34 2.47
CA PHE A 6 -1.70 1.18 3.25
C PHE A 6 -1.62 1.57 4.72
N LYS A 7 -1.94 0.65 5.61
CA LYS A 7 -1.86 0.87 7.05
C LYS A 7 -0.61 0.19 7.62
N MET A 8 0.22 0.98 8.32
CA MET A 8 1.39 0.48 9.04
C MET A 8 1.02 0.11 10.47
N GLU A 9 1.66 -0.93 11.02
CA GLU A 9 1.46 -1.31 12.42
C GLU A 9 2.20 -0.38 13.37
N ARG A 10 3.28 0.25 12.92
CA ARG A 10 4.11 1.16 13.73
C ARG A 10 4.78 2.20 12.85
N PRO A 11 5.20 3.35 13.42
CA PRO A 11 5.80 4.43 12.63
C PRO A 11 7.24 4.13 12.22
N GLY A 12 7.74 4.91 11.27
CA GLY A 12 9.16 4.92 10.92
C GLY A 12 9.64 3.81 10.03
N LEU A 13 8.73 3.00 9.45
CA LEU A 13 9.10 1.90 8.56
C LEU A 13 9.43 2.36 7.15
N THR A 14 8.89 3.50 6.74
CA THR A 14 9.15 4.10 5.42
C THR A 14 8.93 5.61 5.48
N LYS A 15 9.34 6.31 4.42
CA LYS A 15 9.21 7.76 4.32
C LYS A 15 8.85 8.18 2.90
N VAL A 16 8.35 9.38 2.74
CA VAL A 16 8.08 9.98 1.43
C VAL A 16 9.35 9.95 0.59
N GLY A 17 9.21 9.51 -0.66
CA GLY A 17 10.32 9.37 -1.59
C GLY A 17 10.86 7.95 -1.71
N ASP A 18 10.51 7.06 -0.79
CA ASP A 18 10.93 5.67 -0.89
C ASP A 18 10.26 5.00 -2.09
N HIS A 19 11.01 4.18 -2.81
CA HIS A 19 10.49 3.34 -3.88
C HIS A 19 10.45 1.91 -3.36
N LEU A 20 9.25 1.34 -3.24
CA LEU A 20 9.06 0.06 -2.55
C LEU A 20 8.33 -0.94 -3.43
N LYS A 21 8.63 -2.20 -3.21
CA LYS A 21 7.93 -3.32 -3.86
C LYS A 21 6.72 -3.72 -3.03
N ILE A 22 5.71 -4.22 -3.73
CA ILE A 22 4.51 -4.76 -3.08
C ILE A 22 4.25 -6.17 -3.56
N THR A 23 3.50 -6.92 -2.75
CA THR A 23 2.98 -8.24 -3.11
C THR A 23 1.47 -8.21 -3.08
N GLU A 24 0.86 -9.09 -3.87
CA GLU A 24 -0.59 -9.24 -3.94
C GLU A 24 -0.99 -10.51 -3.21
N GLY A 25 -1.98 -10.40 -2.31
CA GLY A 25 -2.64 -11.53 -1.71
C GLY A 25 -4.02 -11.70 -2.32
N LYS A 26 -4.48 -12.93 -2.48
CA LYS A 26 -5.78 -13.24 -3.08
C LYS A 26 -6.71 -13.83 -2.03
N LEU A 27 -7.91 -13.28 -1.95
CA LEU A 27 -9.03 -13.80 -1.17
C LEU A 27 -10.07 -14.37 -2.13
N PRO A 28 -11.08 -15.11 -1.66
CA PRO A 28 -12.08 -15.71 -2.57
C PRO A 28 -12.75 -14.70 -3.52
N THR A 29 -12.99 -13.46 -3.07
CA THR A 29 -13.69 -12.46 -3.87
C THR A 29 -12.95 -11.12 -3.99
N SER A 30 -11.71 -11.06 -3.52
CA SER A 30 -10.98 -9.79 -3.50
C SER A 30 -9.47 -10.00 -3.47
N TYR A 31 -8.74 -8.88 -3.51
CA TYR A 31 -7.28 -8.85 -3.46
C TYR A 31 -6.86 -7.83 -2.41
N TYR A 32 -5.69 -8.06 -1.80
CA TYR A 32 -5.07 -7.09 -0.92
C TYR A 32 -3.57 -6.99 -1.27
N TYR A 33 -2.93 -5.94 -0.80
CA TYR A 33 -1.54 -5.66 -1.14
C TYR A 33 -0.74 -5.39 0.12
N THR A 34 0.51 -5.84 0.10
CA THR A 34 1.42 -5.65 1.23
C THR A 34 2.70 -5.00 0.71
N ILE A 35 3.11 -3.92 1.38
CA ILE A 35 4.42 -3.32 1.10
C ILE A 35 5.48 -4.18 1.74
N GLU A 36 6.45 -4.60 0.94
CA GLU A 36 7.52 -5.47 1.38
C GLU A 36 8.54 -4.73 2.26
N HIS A 37 9.03 -5.30 3.36
CA HIS A 37 8.64 -6.62 3.89
C HIS A 37 7.79 -6.39 5.13
N ALA A 38 6.51 -6.65 5.02
CA ALA A 38 5.55 -6.46 6.11
C ALA A 38 5.52 -5.02 6.67
N ILE A 39 5.78 -4.02 5.82
CA ILE A 39 5.78 -2.61 6.21
C ILE A 39 4.36 -2.12 6.46
N ALA A 40 3.46 -2.42 5.52
CA ALA A 40 2.08 -1.96 5.59
C ALA A 40 1.18 -2.82 4.71
N MET A 41 -0.12 -2.83 4.99
CA MET A 41 -1.10 -3.59 4.22
C MET A 41 -2.24 -2.69 3.76
N SER A 42 -2.75 -2.96 2.56
CA SER A 42 -3.91 -2.26 2.02
C SER A 42 -5.22 -2.86 2.54
N GLY A 43 -6.33 -2.17 2.24
CA GLY A 43 -7.67 -2.77 2.34
C GLY A 43 -7.88 -3.75 1.19
N ASN A 44 -9.09 -4.28 1.08
CA ASN A 44 -9.45 -5.26 0.05
C ASN A 44 -10.01 -4.57 -1.19
N TYR A 45 -9.67 -5.10 -2.36
CA TYR A 45 -10.10 -4.57 -3.65
C TYR A 45 -10.73 -5.66 -4.49
N VAL A 46 -11.85 -5.37 -5.14
CA VAL A 46 -12.50 -6.29 -6.06
C VAL A 46 -11.70 -6.39 -7.37
N VAL A 47 -12.00 -7.42 -8.19
CA VAL A 47 -11.22 -7.69 -9.40
C VAL A 47 -11.15 -6.49 -10.35
N SER A 48 -12.21 -5.69 -10.45
CA SER A 48 -12.22 -4.50 -11.31
C SER A 48 -11.30 -3.38 -10.82
N GLU A 49 -10.89 -3.44 -9.56
CA GLU A 49 -9.99 -2.48 -8.93
C GLU A 49 -8.59 -3.06 -8.68
N ARG A 50 -8.32 -4.24 -9.21
CA ARG A 50 -7.06 -4.93 -9.01
C ARG A 50 -5.88 -4.11 -9.52
N LEU A 51 -4.84 -4.02 -8.67
CA LEU A 51 -3.61 -3.31 -9.01
C LEU A 51 -2.72 -4.21 -9.87
N ARG A 52 -2.17 -3.65 -10.94
CA ARG A 52 -1.27 -4.38 -11.84
C ARG A 52 0.21 -4.17 -11.50
N SER A 53 0.54 -3.01 -10.94
CA SER A 53 1.90 -2.67 -10.57
C SER A 53 2.37 -3.50 -9.39
N ARG A 54 3.68 -3.73 -9.29
CA ARG A 54 4.31 -4.46 -8.19
C ARG A 54 5.32 -3.63 -7.44
N GLU A 55 5.44 -2.36 -7.81
CA GLU A 55 6.30 -1.38 -7.12
C GLU A 55 5.74 0.01 -7.33
N GLY A 56 6.09 0.92 -6.46
CA GLY A 56 5.64 2.30 -6.55
C GLY A 56 6.41 3.19 -5.58
N ASP A 57 6.02 4.46 -5.56
CA ASP A 57 6.67 5.49 -4.76
C ASP A 57 5.78 5.92 -3.60
N VAL A 58 6.40 6.10 -2.44
CA VAL A 58 5.70 6.65 -1.27
C VAL A 58 5.56 8.15 -1.47
N VAL A 59 4.32 8.63 -1.50
CA VAL A 59 4.02 10.06 -1.72
C VAL A 59 3.48 10.75 -0.47
N ASP A 60 3.03 9.97 0.52
CA ASP A 60 2.54 10.54 1.78
C ASP A 60 2.67 9.52 2.91
N VAL A 61 3.02 10.01 4.10
CA VAL A 61 3.05 9.21 5.32
C VAL A 61 2.42 10.06 6.40
N ARG A 62 1.37 9.55 7.06
CA ARG A 62 0.68 10.33 8.08
C ARG A 62 0.24 9.47 9.27
N GLU A 63 0.09 10.13 10.39
CA GLU A 63 -0.46 9.54 11.60
C GLU A 63 -1.85 10.13 11.85
N THR A 64 -2.80 9.26 12.20
CA THR A 64 -4.15 9.66 12.59
C THR A 64 -4.53 8.92 13.87
N GLU A 65 -5.71 9.24 14.42
CA GLU A 65 -6.23 8.51 15.58
C GLU A 65 -6.42 7.02 15.30
N LYS A 66 -6.56 6.65 14.02
CA LYS A 66 -6.77 5.26 13.60
C LYS A 66 -5.46 4.51 13.33
N GLY A 67 -4.32 5.19 13.37
CA GLY A 67 -3.02 4.58 13.15
C GLY A 67 -2.15 5.34 12.17
N TYR A 68 -1.18 4.62 11.60
CA TYR A 68 -0.18 5.18 10.68
C TYR A 68 -0.50 4.72 9.27
N PHE A 69 -0.55 5.67 8.33
CA PHE A 69 -0.94 5.37 6.95
C PHE A 69 0.13 5.82 5.96
N VAL A 70 0.33 5.01 4.94
CA VAL A 70 1.24 5.28 3.82
C VAL A 70 0.42 5.34 2.55
N THR A 71 0.60 6.39 1.75
CA THR A 71 0.02 6.46 0.41
C THR A 71 1.13 6.22 -0.60
N MET A 72 0.94 5.23 -1.46
CA MET A 72 1.84 4.96 -2.58
C MET A 72 1.20 5.36 -3.89
N GLU A 73 2.04 5.76 -4.83
CA GLU A 73 1.62 6.09 -6.19
C GLU A 73 2.21 5.09 -7.17
N PHE A 74 1.38 4.57 -8.05
CA PHE A 74 1.74 3.54 -9.02
C PHE A 74 1.55 4.06 -10.44
N ASP A 75 2.42 3.61 -11.33
CA ASP A 75 2.39 3.99 -12.74
C ASP A 75 1.33 3.18 -13.51
N GLU A 76 0.07 3.52 -13.25
CA GLU A 76 -1.06 2.94 -13.98
C GLU A 76 -2.33 3.81 -13.89
#